data_f014dae20c48842ddf355a41d1a161e5
#
_entry.id   f014dae20c48842ddf355a41d1a161e5
#
_cell.length_a   1.000
_cell.length_b   1.000
_cell.length_c   1.000
_cell.angle_alpha   90.00
_cell.angle_beta   90.00
_cell.angle_gamma   90.00
#
_symmetry.space_group_name_H-M   'P 1'
#
loop_
_entity.id
_entity.type
_entity.pdbx_description
1 polymer ?
#
loop_
_entity_poly.entity_id
_entity_poly.type
_entity_poly.pdbx_seq_one_letter_code
_entity_poly.pdbx_strand_id
1 'polypeptide(L)'
;LIYTSGSTGTPKGVMIEHRNVVNFYEGMDRHVPHDPAGTWLAVTSLSFDISVLELFWTTARGFTVVLTSDEDRGMISGGAMPLSDHGMDFSLYYWGNDDGVGRDKYGLLLDGARFADDNGFVAVWTPERHFHAFGGPYPNPSVTGAAVAAVTRNIAVRAGSVVAPLHHPARIAEEWAVIDNLTNGRTGLAIASGWQP
;
A
#
# COMPACT_ATOMS: atom_id res chain seq x y z
N LEU A 1 19.04 -13.54 5.76
CA LEU A 1 18.85 -12.51 6.78
C LEU A 1 18.20 -11.31 6.11
N ILE A 2 17.05 -10.90 6.60
CA ILE A 2 16.30 -9.71 6.13
C ILE A 2 16.24 -8.73 7.29
N TYR A 3 16.44 -7.46 6.99
CA TYR A 3 16.38 -6.41 8.01
C TYR A 3 15.02 -5.71 7.99
N THR A 4 14.44 -5.52 9.17
CA THR A 4 13.26 -4.67 9.35
C THR A 4 13.68 -3.36 10.01
N SER A 5 13.03 -2.26 9.64
CA SER A 5 13.18 -0.99 10.34
C SER A 5 12.66 -1.15 11.76
N GLY A 6 13.57 -1.22 12.74
CA GLY A 6 13.17 -1.31 14.15
C GLY A 6 12.47 -0.02 14.61
N SER A 7 11.39 -0.15 15.37
CA SER A 7 10.68 0.98 16.00
C SER A 7 11.55 1.85 16.92
N THR A 8 12.73 1.35 17.27
CA THR A 8 13.76 2.04 18.09
C THR A 8 14.88 2.68 17.26
N GLY A 9 14.74 2.74 15.92
CA GLY A 9 15.77 3.30 15.03
C GLY A 9 16.93 2.37 14.69
N THR A 10 17.05 1.22 15.35
CA THR A 10 18.08 0.22 15.03
C THR A 10 17.47 -0.89 14.18
N PRO A 11 17.98 -1.16 12.96
CA PRO A 11 17.49 -2.26 12.14
C PRO A 11 17.60 -3.60 12.85
N LYS A 12 16.52 -4.37 12.85
CA LYS A 12 16.51 -5.73 13.42
C LYS A 12 16.64 -6.74 12.29
N GLY A 13 17.62 -7.62 12.41
CA GLY A 13 17.80 -8.74 11.48
C GLY A 13 16.85 -9.90 11.81
N VAL A 14 16.08 -10.33 10.84
CA VAL A 14 15.24 -11.53 10.93
C VAL A 14 15.94 -12.67 10.20
N MET A 15 16.19 -13.77 10.90
CA MET A 15 16.73 -14.98 10.28
C MET A 15 15.60 -15.81 9.67
N ILE A 16 15.61 -15.94 8.36
CA ILE A 16 14.69 -16.79 7.61
C ILE A 16 15.51 -17.99 7.11
N GLU A 17 15.09 -19.17 7.47
CA GLU A 17 15.67 -20.42 6.97
C GLU A 17 15.01 -20.83 5.66
N HIS A 18 15.69 -21.64 4.84
CA HIS A 18 15.14 -22.14 3.58
C HIS A 18 13.82 -22.87 3.76
N ARG A 19 13.63 -23.59 4.86
CA ARG A 19 12.35 -24.26 5.15
C ARG A 19 11.16 -23.29 5.29
N ASN A 20 11.41 -22.08 5.78
CA ASN A 20 10.36 -21.06 5.87
C ASN A 20 9.96 -20.57 4.48
N VAL A 21 10.94 -20.42 3.58
CA VAL A 21 10.71 -20.05 2.18
C VAL A 21 9.95 -21.15 1.45
N VAL A 22 10.34 -22.43 1.63
CA VAL A 22 9.65 -23.56 1.03
C VAL A 22 8.19 -23.63 1.50
N ASN A 23 7.95 -23.49 2.80
CA ASN A 23 6.59 -23.47 3.35
C ASN A 23 5.75 -22.31 2.81
N PHE A 24 6.37 -21.16 2.60
CA PHE A 24 5.72 -20.02 1.97
C PHE A 24 5.36 -20.32 0.51
N TYR A 25 6.26 -20.97 -0.26
CA TYR A 25 5.99 -21.38 -1.64
C TYR A 25 4.82 -22.37 -1.72
N GLU A 26 4.76 -23.34 -0.83
CA GLU A 26 3.64 -24.29 -0.73
C GLU A 26 2.30 -23.56 -0.47
N GLY A 27 2.34 -22.51 0.35
CA GLY A 27 1.17 -21.65 0.56
C GLY A 27 0.76 -20.92 -0.71
N MET A 28 1.70 -20.35 -1.43
CA MET A 28 1.44 -19.64 -2.69
C MET A 28 0.90 -20.58 -3.77
N ASP A 29 1.46 -21.78 -3.90
CA ASP A 29 1.03 -22.79 -4.88
C ASP A 29 -0.45 -23.16 -4.74
N ARG A 30 -1.02 -23.06 -3.53
CA ARG A 30 -2.43 -23.35 -3.28
C ARG A 30 -3.37 -22.21 -3.64
N HIS A 31 -2.86 -20.99 -3.72
CA HIS A 31 -3.71 -19.81 -3.84
C HIS A 31 -3.51 -19.08 -5.18
N VAL A 32 -2.37 -19.24 -5.82
CA VAL A 32 -2.06 -18.58 -7.09
C VAL A 32 -1.97 -19.59 -8.21
N PRO A 33 -2.89 -19.54 -9.19
CA PRO A 33 -2.79 -20.37 -10.38
C PRO A 33 -1.46 -20.12 -11.12
N HIS A 34 -0.73 -21.18 -11.42
CA HIS A 34 0.57 -21.09 -12.10
C HIS A 34 0.76 -22.17 -13.20
N ASP A 35 -0.32 -22.83 -13.58
CA ASP A 35 -0.34 -23.77 -14.72
C ASP A 35 -1.57 -23.45 -15.61
N PRO A 36 -1.37 -22.84 -16.81
CA PRO A 36 -0.07 -22.37 -17.31
C PRO A 36 0.46 -21.14 -16.56
N ALA A 37 1.79 -21.04 -16.47
CA ALA A 37 2.43 -19.87 -15.84
C ALA A 37 2.18 -18.61 -16.68
N GLY A 38 1.84 -17.53 -15.98
CA GLY A 38 1.53 -16.23 -16.58
C GLY A 38 2.70 -15.24 -16.55
N THR A 39 2.36 -13.96 -16.59
CA THR A 39 3.31 -12.86 -16.41
C THR A 39 3.10 -12.23 -15.04
N TRP A 40 4.18 -12.02 -14.31
CA TRP A 40 4.20 -11.38 -13.00
C TRP A 40 4.93 -10.06 -13.05
N LEU A 41 4.28 -9.01 -12.55
CA LEU A 41 4.90 -7.70 -12.45
C LEU A 41 5.54 -7.55 -11.06
N ALA A 42 6.87 -7.45 -11.01
CA ALA A 42 7.62 -7.26 -9.77
C ALA A 42 7.83 -5.76 -9.53
N VAL A 43 7.23 -5.27 -8.47
CA VAL A 43 7.23 -3.83 -8.10
C VAL A 43 7.97 -3.54 -6.79
N THR A 44 8.35 -4.58 -6.05
CA THR A 44 8.94 -4.43 -4.72
C THR A 44 10.45 -4.25 -4.80
N SER A 45 10.99 -3.39 -3.94
CA SER A 45 12.45 -3.27 -3.78
C SER A 45 13.03 -4.56 -3.23
N LEU A 46 14.24 -4.92 -3.70
CA LEU A 46 15.01 -6.09 -3.22
C LEU A 46 15.27 -6.07 -1.69
N SER A 47 15.12 -4.92 -1.06
CA SER A 47 15.31 -4.75 0.38
C SER A 47 14.17 -5.34 1.21
N PHE A 48 13.03 -5.66 0.60
CA PHE A 48 11.85 -6.19 1.28
C PHE A 48 11.71 -7.70 1.05
N ASP A 49 11.13 -8.38 2.03
CA ASP A 49 10.89 -9.83 2.02
C ASP A 49 9.95 -10.28 0.89
N ILE A 50 9.02 -9.42 0.46
CA ILE A 50 8.13 -9.67 -0.68
C ILE A 50 8.93 -9.92 -1.98
N SER A 51 10.14 -9.40 -2.11
CA SER A 51 11.00 -9.68 -3.25
C SER A 51 11.29 -11.19 -3.44
N VAL A 52 11.25 -11.97 -2.36
CA VAL A 52 11.36 -13.44 -2.40
C VAL A 52 10.20 -14.06 -3.17
N LEU A 53 8.98 -13.55 -2.99
CA LEU A 53 7.82 -13.95 -3.77
C LEU A 53 7.97 -13.53 -5.22
N GLU A 54 8.19 -12.24 -5.44
CA GLU A 54 8.13 -11.64 -6.78
C GLU A 54 9.24 -12.12 -7.72
N LEU A 55 10.39 -12.50 -7.17
CA LEU A 55 11.54 -12.91 -7.99
C LEU A 55 11.80 -14.41 -7.93
N PHE A 56 11.77 -15.02 -6.76
CA PHE A 56 12.19 -16.40 -6.62
C PHE A 56 11.04 -17.39 -6.76
N TRP A 57 9.88 -17.18 -6.12
CA TRP A 57 8.75 -18.08 -6.29
C TRP A 57 8.22 -18.04 -7.72
N THR A 58 8.05 -16.85 -8.28
CA THR A 58 7.57 -16.66 -9.66
C THR A 58 8.46 -17.34 -10.68
N THR A 59 9.78 -17.14 -10.60
CA THR A 59 10.73 -17.81 -11.51
C THR A 59 10.77 -19.31 -11.29
N ALA A 60 10.66 -19.79 -10.04
CA ALA A 60 10.60 -21.22 -9.73
C ALA A 60 9.33 -21.88 -10.28
N ARG A 61 8.27 -21.14 -10.55
CA ARG A 61 7.00 -21.61 -11.15
C ARG A 61 6.86 -21.26 -12.63
N GLY A 62 7.91 -20.75 -13.27
CA GLY A 62 7.97 -20.50 -14.70
C GLY A 62 7.26 -19.23 -15.17
N PHE A 63 6.90 -18.32 -14.28
CA PHE A 63 6.35 -17.02 -14.67
C PHE A 63 7.36 -16.19 -15.46
N THR A 64 6.87 -15.43 -16.42
CA THR A 64 7.63 -14.33 -17.00
C THR A 64 7.60 -13.17 -16.01
N VAL A 65 8.76 -12.81 -15.44
CA VAL A 65 8.84 -11.71 -14.48
C VAL A 65 9.20 -10.41 -15.21
N VAL A 66 8.33 -9.42 -15.10
CA VAL A 66 8.58 -8.07 -15.60
C VAL A 66 9.06 -7.22 -14.42
N LEU A 67 10.30 -6.74 -14.51
CA LEU A 67 10.86 -5.80 -13.54
C LEU A 67 10.48 -4.38 -13.93
N THR A 68 9.98 -3.63 -12.97
CA THR A 68 9.67 -2.21 -13.19
C THR A 68 10.86 -1.34 -12.86
N SER A 69 11.17 -0.39 -13.72
CA SER A 69 12.06 0.72 -13.40
C SER A 69 11.37 1.69 -12.43
N ASP A 70 12.15 2.60 -11.83
CA ASP A 70 11.55 3.66 -10.99
C ASP A 70 10.66 4.59 -11.81
N GLU A 71 10.93 4.74 -13.12
CA GLU A 71 10.11 5.47 -14.07
C GLU A 71 8.78 4.74 -14.35
N ASP A 72 8.81 3.43 -14.52
CA ASP A 72 7.62 2.61 -14.78
C ASP A 72 6.71 2.49 -13.54
N ARG A 73 7.28 2.57 -12.34
CA ARG A 73 6.49 2.56 -11.08
C ARG A 73 5.50 3.74 -11.02
N GLY A 74 5.88 4.87 -11.58
CA GLY A 74 4.97 6.02 -11.73
C GLY A 74 3.79 5.74 -12.66
N MET A 75 3.96 4.92 -13.69
CA MET A 75 2.90 4.57 -14.64
C MET A 75 1.95 3.49 -14.13
N ILE A 76 2.45 2.57 -13.30
CA ILE A 76 1.68 1.42 -12.79
C ILE A 76 0.80 1.80 -11.61
N SER A 77 1.15 2.84 -10.88
CA SER A 77 0.37 3.34 -9.75
C SER A 77 -0.90 4.11 -10.11
N GLY A 78 -1.53 3.72 -11.20
CA GLY A 78 -2.89 4.10 -11.58
C GLY A 78 -3.05 5.52 -12.12
N GLY A 79 -3.36 5.62 -13.43
CA GLY A 79 -3.68 6.84 -14.15
C GLY A 79 -2.50 7.83 -14.13
N ALA A 80 -1.86 8.02 -15.28
CA ALA A 80 -0.76 8.94 -15.44
C ALA A 80 -1.13 10.34 -14.91
N MET A 81 -0.87 10.57 -13.63
CA MET A 81 -0.61 11.93 -13.19
C MET A 81 0.77 12.29 -13.75
N PRO A 82 0.89 13.31 -14.57
CA PRO A 82 2.21 13.75 -15.02
C PRO A 82 3.07 14.01 -13.77
N LEU A 83 4.29 13.49 -13.79
CA LEU A 83 5.33 13.94 -12.86
C LEU A 83 5.27 15.46 -12.86
N SER A 84 5.29 16.08 -11.68
CA SER A 84 5.32 17.54 -11.63
C SER A 84 6.47 18.04 -12.51
N ASP A 85 6.29 19.10 -13.25
CA ASP A 85 7.34 19.74 -14.07
C ASP A 85 8.61 20.08 -13.27
N HIS A 86 8.58 19.87 -11.97
CA HIS A 86 9.64 20.18 -11.00
C HIS A 86 10.50 18.98 -10.60
N GLY A 87 10.27 17.79 -11.16
CA GLY A 87 11.11 16.59 -10.93
C GLY A 87 10.99 15.98 -9.54
N MET A 88 10.04 16.40 -8.70
CA MET A 88 9.78 15.82 -7.38
C MET A 88 8.29 15.86 -7.05
N ASP A 89 7.75 14.69 -6.70
CA ASP A 89 6.36 14.54 -6.28
C ASP A 89 6.23 14.51 -4.76
N PHE A 90 5.29 15.26 -4.21
CA PHE A 90 4.99 15.28 -2.80
C PHE A 90 3.65 14.59 -2.52
N SER A 91 3.61 13.79 -1.46
CA SER A 91 2.40 13.14 -0.99
C SER A 91 2.23 13.34 0.51
N LEU A 92 1.00 13.31 0.98
CA LEU A 92 0.72 13.26 2.42
C LEU A 92 0.48 11.83 2.87
N TYR A 93 1.12 11.45 3.97
CA TYR A 93 0.95 10.16 4.61
C TYR A 93 0.62 10.38 6.09
N TYR A 94 -0.53 9.91 6.54
CA TYR A 94 -1.02 10.16 7.89
C TYR A 94 -0.66 9.03 8.84
N TRP A 95 0.30 9.32 9.73
CA TRP A 95 0.59 8.50 10.91
C TRP A 95 0.44 9.38 12.13
N GLY A 96 -0.59 9.18 12.91
CA GLY A 96 -0.84 9.95 14.13
C GLY A 96 -0.96 9.05 15.34
N ASN A 97 -0.80 9.64 16.53
CA ASN A 97 -1.14 9.00 17.79
C ASN A 97 -2.57 9.30 18.15
N ASP A 98 -3.28 8.31 18.72
CA ASP A 98 -4.61 8.48 19.29
C ASP A 98 -4.50 8.77 20.81
N ASP A 99 -3.72 9.79 21.15
CA ASP A 99 -3.44 10.14 22.57
C ASP A 99 -4.53 11.02 23.20
N GLY A 100 -5.60 11.33 22.47
CA GLY A 100 -6.58 12.29 22.91
C GLY A 100 -8.05 11.91 22.69
N VAL A 101 -8.88 12.28 23.66
CA VAL A 101 -10.35 12.34 23.53
C VAL A 101 -10.76 13.64 22.80
N GLY A 102 -10.40 13.76 21.51
CA GLY A 102 -10.78 14.89 20.68
C GLY A 102 -12.06 14.65 19.89
N ARG A 103 -12.88 15.68 19.71
CA ARG A 103 -14.08 15.58 18.86
C ARG A 103 -13.77 15.65 17.37
N ASP A 104 -12.58 16.11 16.98
CA ASP A 104 -12.17 16.34 15.59
C ASP A 104 -10.91 15.54 15.23
N LYS A 105 -10.96 14.23 15.44
CA LYS A 105 -9.83 13.33 15.17
C LYS A 105 -9.41 13.27 13.70
N TYR A 106 -10.32 13.59 12.78
CA TYR A 106 -10.09 13.52 11.33
C TYR A 106 -9.95 14.90 10.68
N GLY A 107 -10.06 15.99 11.44
CA GLY A 107 -9.92 17.35 10.92
C GLY A 107 -8.61 17.55 10.19
N LEU A 108 -7.49 17.16 10.81
CA LEU A 108 -6.17 17.25 10.19
C LEU A 108 -6.08 16.47 8.87
N LEU A 109 -6.68 15.28 8.79
CA LEU A 109 -6.71 14.48 7.55
C LEU A 109 -7.44 15.25 6.44
N LEU A 110 -8.64 15.76 6.74
CA LEU A 110 -9.49 16.39 5.73
C LEU A 110 -8.96 17.76 5.31
N ASP A 111 -8.47 18.55 6.26
CA ASP A 111 -7.88 19.87 5.96
C ASP A 111 -6.55 19.73 5.23
N GLY A 112 -5.71 18.76 5.64
CA GLY A 112 -4.49 18.43 4.92
C GLY A 112 -4.76 17.90 3.49
N ALA A 113 -5.81 17.10 3.31
CA ALA A 113 -6.21 16.63 2.00
C ALA A 113 -6.63 17.77 1.06
N ARG A 114 -7.45 18.73 1.57
CA ARG A 114 -7.82 19.95 0.82
C ARG A 114 -6.58 20.78 0.47
N PHE A 115 -5.74 21.03 1.48
CA PHE A 115 -4.50 21.78 1.26
C PHE A 115 -3.63 21.12 0.18
N ALA A 116 -3.43 19.80 0.25
CA ALA A 116 -2.63 19.05 -0.70
C ALA A 116 -3.24 19.10 -2.12
N ASP A 117 -4.57 18.97 -2.23
CA ASP A 117 -5.30 19.05 -3.49
C ASP A 117 -5.16 20.44 -4.16
N ASP A 118 -5.16 21.51 -3.34
CA ASP A 118 -5.01 22.88 -3.82
C ASP A 118 -3.55 23.29 -4.11
N ASN A 119 -2.57 22.56 -3.59
CA ASN A 119 -1.14 22.91 -3.68
C ASN A 119 -0.29 21.93 -4.50
N GLY A 120 -0.90 21.13 -5.37
CA GLY A 120 -0.19 20.32 -6.35
C GLY A 120 0.53 19.09 -5.79
N PHE A 121 0.09 18.58 -4.63
CA PHE A 121 0.53 17.28 -4.16
C PHE A 121 -0.09 16.18 -5.04
N VAL A 122 0.62 15.06 -5.17
CA VAL A 122 0.18 13.98 -6.06
C VAL A 122 -0.75 12.97 -5.38
N ALA A 123 -0.63 12.76 -4.07
CA ALA A 123 -1.46 11.78 -3.37
C ALA A 123 -1.65 12.09 -1.88
N VAL A 124 -2.77 11.61 -1.34
CA VAL A 124 -2.98 11.40 0.09
C VAL A 124 -3.05 9.90 0.34
N TRP A 125 -2.28 9.42 1.30
CA TRP A 125 -2.22 8.01 1.69
C TRP A 125 -2.96 7.80 3.00
N THR A 126 -3.93 6.90 3.01
CA THR A 126 -4.70 6.52 4.19
C THR A 126 -4.21 5.18 4.73
N PRO A 127 -3.68 5.12 5.96
CA PRO A 127 -3.14 3.91 6.54
C PRO A 127 -4.22 2.99 7.11
N GLU A 128 -3.81 1.77 7.49
CA GLU A 128 -4.60 0.85 8.27
C GLU A 128 -3.87 0.47 9.56
N ARG A 129 -4.53 0.68 10.69
CA ARG A 129 -4.00 0.34 12.01
C ARG A 129 -5.13 -0.01 12.97
N HIS A 130 -4.96 -1.07 13.75
CA HIS A 130 -5.96 -1.58 14.67
C HIS A 130 -5.48 -1.54 16.12
N PHE A 131 -6.34 -1.08 17.02
CA PHE A 131 -6.20 -1.19 18.48
C PHE A 131 -4.86 -0.73 19.06
N HIS A 132 -4.21 0.24 18.46
CA HIS A 132 -2.92 0.74 18.91
C HIS A 132 -2.90 2.27 18.90
N ALA A 133 -2.24 2.90 19.87
CA ALA A 133 -2.16 4.36 19.97
C ALA A 133 -1.50 4.99 18.73
N PHE A 134 -0.38 4.41 18.27
CA PHE A 134 0.27 4.83 17.04
C PHE A 134 -0.55 4.41 15.80
N GLY A 135 -0.99 5.38 15.02
CA GLY A 135 -1.85 5.16 13.86
C GLY A 135 -3.31 4.84 14.18
N GLY A 136 -3.70 4.94 15.46
CA GLY A 136 -4.96 4.46 16.01
C GLY A 136 -6.25 4.93 15.35
N PRO A 137 -6.40 6.19 14.87
CA PRO A 137 -7.67 6.61 14.29
C PRO A 137 -7.93 6.10 12.87
N TYR A 138 -7.09 5.23 12.31
CA TYR A 138 -7.19 4.77 10.93
C TYR A 138 -7.43 3.24 10.81
N PRO A 139 -8.57 2.71 11.29
CA PRO A 139 -8.81 1.27 11.27
C PRO A 139 -9.19 0.72 9.89
N ASN A 140 -9.58 1.57 8.94
CA ASN A 140 -9.96 1.16 7.61
C ASN A 140 -9.60 2.25 6.58
N PRO A 141 -8.65 1.95 5.67
CA PRO A 141 -8.18 2.91 4.67
C PRO A 141 -9.25 3.25 3.61
N SER A 142 -10.23 2.38 3.33
CA SER A 142 -11.30 2.69 2.39
C SER A 142 -12.27 3.72 2.96
N VAL A 143 -12.59 3.65 4.25
CA VAL A 143 -13.48 4.61 4.90
C VAL A 143 -12.85 6.01 4.92
N THR A 144 -11.60 6.12 5.36
CA THR A 144 -10.88 7.39 5.35
C THR A 144 -10.56 7.86 3.94
N GLY A 145 -10.29 6.94 3.01
CA GLY A 145 -10.10 7.22 1.59
C GLY A 145 -11.35 7.81 0.95
N ALA A 146 -12.53 7.26 1.24
CA ALA A 146 -13.80 7.82 0.75
C ALA A 146 -14.05 9.24 1.30
N ALA A 147 -13.71 9.50 2.55
CA ALA A 147 -13.82 10.84 3.14
C ALA A 147 -12.87 11.84 2.44
N VAL A 148 -11.64 11.45 2.14
CA VAL A 148 -10.69 12.26 1.35
C VAL A 148 -11.20 12.48 -0.06
N ALA A 149 -11.71 11.44 -0.73
CA ALA A 149 -12.28 11.53 -2.06
C ALA A 149 -13.42 12.55 -2.15
N ALA A 150 -14.26 12.62 -1.12
CA ALA A 150 -15.40 13.53 -1.06
C ALA A 150 -15.01 15.01 -0.93
N VAL A 151 -13.79 15.31 -0.48
CA VAL A 151 -13.32 16.70 -0.25
C VAL A 151 -12.22 17.16 -1.19
N THR A 152 -11.79 16.31 -2.13
CA THR A 152 -10.70 16.57 -3.08
C THR A 152 -11.14 16.39 -4.52
N ARG A 153 -10.43 16.99 -5.47
CA ARG A 153 -10.78 16.99 -6.91
C ARG A 153 -9.65 16.52 -7.82
N ASN A 154 -8.40 16.74 -7.45
CA ASN A 154 -7.23 16.54 -8.30
C ASN A 154 -6.31 15.44 -7.77
N ILE A 155 -6.11 15.40 -6.46
CA ILE A 155 -5.14 14.53 -5.80
C ILE A 155 -5.57 13.04 -5.83
N ALA A 156 -4.60 12.15 -5.94
CA ALA A 156 -4.86 10.72 -5.84
C ALA A 156 -5.14 10.30 -4.39
N VAL A 157 -6.07 9.37 -4.20
CA VAL A 157 -6.40 8.75 -2.92
C VAL A 157 -5.84 7.34 -2.90
N ARG A 158 -4.94 7.06 -1.98
CA ARG A 158 -4.21 5.80 -1.94
C ARG A 158 -4.30 5.13 -0.59
N ALA A 159 -4.49 3.79 -0.60
CA ALA A 159 -4.30 3.01 0.62
C ALA A 159 -2.81 2.87 0.94
N GLY A 160 -2.44 3.16 2.14
CA GLY A 160 -1.05 3.01 2.52
C GLY A 160 -0.87 2.31 3.88
N SER A 161 -1.27 1.07 3.98
CA SER A 161 -1.74 0.05 3.03
C SER A 161 -3.06 -0.57 3.47
N VAL A 162 -3.65 -1.43 2.61
CA VAL A 162 -4.70 -2.37 3.03
C VAL A 162 -4.04 -3.61 3.60
N VAL A 163 -4.38 -3.99 4.83
CA VAL A 163 -3.93 -5.25 5.44
C VAL A 163 -4.83 -6.39 4.94
N ALA A 164 -4.52 -6.92 3.75
CA ALA A 164 -5.39 -7.82 3.01
C ALA A 164 -5.91 -9.04 3.80
N PRO A 165 -5.12 -9.69 4.71
CA PRO A 165 -5.62 -10.82 5.49
C PRO A 165 -6.77 -10.48 6.44
N LEU A 166 -6.98 -9.21 6.77
CA LEU A 166 -8.07 -8.76 7.64
C LEU A 166 -9.37 -8.47 6.87
N HIS A 167 -9.32 -8.49 5.56
CA HIS A 167 -10.45 -8.14 4.69
C HIS A 167 -10.84 -9.26 3.75
N HIS A 168 -12.13 -9.39 3.50
CA HIS A 168 -12.59 -10.24 2.41
C HIS A 168 -12.26 -9.56 1.05
N PRO A 169 -11.66 -10.27 0.07
CA PRO A 169 -11.24 -9.66 -1.20
C PRO A 169 -12.36 -8.91 -1.95
N ALA A 170 -13.59 -9.43 -1.92
CA ALA A 170 -14.74 -8.75 -2.51
C ALA A 170 -15.00 -7.38 -1.86
N ARG A 171 -14.80 -7.25 -0.54
CA ARG A 171 -14.97 -5.96 0.14
C ARG A 171 -13.91 -4.96 -0.27
N ILE A 172 -12.65 -5.39 -0.40
CA ILE A 172 -11.60 -4.53 -0.93
C ILE A 172 -11.98 -4.03 -2.32
N ALA A 173 -12.38 -4.94 -3.20
CA ALA A 173 -12.74 -4.59 -4.58
C ALA A 173 -13.94 -3.63 -4.65
N GLU A 174 -15.01 -3.90 -3.91
CA GLU A 174 -16.23 -3.08 -3.93
C GLU A 174 -15.99 -1.70 -3.30
N GLU A 175 -15.35 -1.63 -2.14
CA GLU A 175 -15.11 -0.38 -1.44
C GLU A 175 -14.20 0.55 -2.26
N TRP A 176 -13.13 0.01 -2.82
CA TRP A 176 -12.21 0.79 -3.63
C TRP A 176 -12.75 1.12 -5.02
N ALA A 177 -13.65 0.29 -5.58
CA ALA A 177 -14.39 0.66 -6.79
C ALA A 177 -15.29 1.88 -6.56
N VAL A 178 -15.91 2.01 -5.38
CA VAL A 178 -16.69 3.21 -5.02
C VAL A 178 -15.77 4.44 -4.95
N ILE A 179 -14.61 4.33 -4.29
CA ILE A 179 -13.65 5.43 -4.18
C ILE A 179 -13.11 5.81 -5.56
N ASP A 180 -12.84 4.84 -6.41
CA ASP A 180 -12.39 5.05 -7.78
C ASP A 180 -13.41 5.84 -8.60
N ASN A 181 -14.66 5.47 -8.51
CA ASN A 181 -15.75 6.22 -9.14
C ASN A 181 -15.90 7.65 -8.57
N LEU A 182 -15.80 7.83 -7.25
CA LEU A 182 -15.84 9.15 -6.62
C LEU A 182 -14.69 10.06 -7.07
N THR A 183 -13.56 9.47 -7.34
CA THR A 183 -12.33 10.18 -7.74
C THR A 183 -12.11 10.25 -9.25
N ASN A 184 -12.95 9.60 -10.07
CA ASN A 184 -12.74 9.46 -11.52
C ASN A 184 -11.38 8.83 -11.87
N GLY A 185 -11.04 7.70 -11.24
CA GLY A 185 -9.83 6.94 -11.57
C GLY A 185 -8.56 7.40 -10.85
N ARG A 186 -8.66 8.15 -9.74
CA ARG A 186 -7.49 8.65 -9.00
C ARG A 186 -7.17 7.81 -7.74
N THR A 187 -7.48 6.52 -7.76
CA THR A 187 -7.21 5.61 -6.63
C THR A 187 -5.93 4.82 -6.80
N GLY A 188 -5.39 4.35 -5.70
CA GLY A 188 -4.28 3.42 -5.66
C GLY A 188 -4.28 2.55 -4.41
N LEU A 189 -3.80 1.32 -4.55
CA LEU A 189 -3.78 0.34 -3.47
C LEU A 189 -2.35 -0.14 -3.21
N ALA A 190 -1.86 0.07 -1.99
CA ALA A 190 -0.77 -0.72 -1.46
C ALA A 190 -1.35 -1.84 -0.61
N ILE A 191 -0.93 -3.07 -0.86
CA ILE A 191 -1.39 -4.27 -0.17
C ILE A 191 -0.31 -4.74 0.79
N ALA A 192 -0.70 -5.03 2.03
CA ALA A 192 0.20 -5.55 3.05
C ALA A 192 -0.36 -6.84 3.66
N SER A 193 0.55 -7.68 4.15
CA SER A 193 0.20 -8.90 4.91
C SER A 193 -0.05 -8.64 6.39
N GLY A 194 0.25 -7.42 6.86
CA GLY A 194 0.36 -7.13 8.29
C GLY A 194 1.76 -7.46 8.84
N TRP A 195 2.16 -6.81 9.93
CA TRP A 195 3.50 -6.94 10.50
C TRP A 195 3.53 -6.98 12.04
N GLN A 196 2.38 -6.84 12.66
CA GLN A 196 2.20 -7.05 14.10
C GLN A 196 1.05 -8.00 14.36
N PRO A 197 1.16 -8.85 15.41
CA PRO A 197 0.09 -9.74 15.82
C PRO A 197 -1.11 -8.97 16.40
#